data_0daccd81a7517e5cfaf96fbcdce7e530
#
_entry.id   0daccd81a7517e5cfaf96fbcdce7e530
#
_cell.length_a   1.000
_cell.length_b   1.000
_cell.length_c   1.000
_cell.angle_alpha   90.00
_cell.angle_beta   90.00
_cell.angle_gamma   90.00
#
_symmetry.space_group_name_H-M   'P 1'
#
loop_
_entity.id
_entity.type
_entity.pdbx_description
1 polymer ?
#
loop_
_entity_poly.entity_id
_entity_poly.type
_entity_poly.pdbx_seq_one_letter_code
_entity_poly.pdbx_strand_id
1 'polypeptide(L)'
;MRIAMVATWLPTKVNPGSGIFVARDAAALAALGHQVQLIHLVSPALDDGRERTYTLGVPTLRVPLKVSSPLSLARARARLERLTAGADVVHTQAISALFPYMLRRPAQPWVHTEHWSGATSTYTNPFMRRGVHTLLNAQALPDTVTAVSSFLANHLRPYRHGKPLVVVPNQVVRPQTLTPPPRSLHPDAPLKLVGVGGLIERKGPLLALQILHQLSGLGLKAKLTWGGSGPLLEQCREQAAALGVDATFLGQVPAEQIPQLISDSDMFLVPTIGETFFLGAAEAIAAGRPVVTGSYGGHTDFLDPAVCALVSGRDPLVWAQALVQLAQRTATCGAQEVAATLPEAFTAPQVAKRYVQVYQDTIAAR
;
A
#
# COMPACT_ATOMS: atom_id res chain seq x y z
N MET A 1 10.05 -5.84 -24.05
CA MET A 1 9.15 -4.69 -24.31
C MET A 1 9.75 -3.42 -23.75
N ARG A 2 9.45 -2.27 -24.37
CA ARG A 2 9.72 -0.93 -23.85
C ARG A 2 8.48 -0.44 -23.10
N ILE A 3 8.60 -0.22 -21.81
CA ILE A 3 7.47 0.08 -20.91
C ILE A 3 7.67 1.49 -20.36
N ALA A 4 6.72 2.40 -20.61
CA ALA A 4 6.68 3.72 -20.00
C ALA A 4 5.71 3.72 -18.83
N MET A 5 6.23 3.69 -17.59
CA MET A 5 5.42 3.76 -16.38
C MET A 5 5.31 5.20 -15.90
N VAL A 6 4.07 5.71 -15.83
CA VAL A 6 3.75 7.09 -15.46
C VAL A 6 3.07 7.12 -14.10
N ALA A 7 3.66 7.78 -13.13
CA ALA A 7 3.16 7.83 -11.76
C ALA A 7 3.23 9.24 -11.16
N THR A 8 2.29 9.58 -10.29
CA THR A 8 2.36 10.77 -9.44
C THR A 8 2.95 10.47 -8.06
N TRP A 9 2.97 9.19 -7.66
CA TRP A 9 3.52 8.72 -6.40
C TRP A 9 4.81 7.94 -6.69
N LEU A 10 5.93 8.56 -6.42
CA LEU A 10 7.26 7.96 -6.42
C LEU A 10 8.10 8.58 -5.31
N PRO A 11 9.13 7.89 -4.82
CA PRO A 11 10.02 8.41 -3.80
C PRO A 11 10.68 9.74 -4.22
N THR A 12 10.69 10.67 -3.27
CA THR A 12 11.42 11.94 -3.39
C THR A 12 12.26 12.14 -2.14
N LYS A 13 13.14 13.14 -2.14
CA LYS A 13 13.89 13.49 -0.93
C LYS A 13 12.99 13.94 0.21
N VAL A 14 11.86 14.60 -0.11
CA VAL A 14 10.89 15.12 0.88
C VAL A 14 10.00 14.00 1.39
N ASN A 15 9.67 13.02 0.55
CA ASN A 15 8.82 11.87 0.89
C ASN A 15 9.38 10.57 0.31
N PRO A 16 10.37 9.96 0.98
CA PRO A 16 11.07 8.78 0.48
C PRO A 16 10.22 7.50 0.45
N GLY A 17 9.15 7.43 1.25
CA GLY A 17 8.23 6.28 1.28
C GLY A 17 7.11 6.34 0.24
N SER A 18 6.91 7.48 -0.42
CA SER A 18 5.81 7.64 -1.37
C SER A 18 5.99 6.74 -2.59
N GLY A 19 4.96 5.92 -2.90
CA GLY A 19 4.91 5.14 -4.14
C GLY A 19 6.05 4.12 -4.30
N ILE A 20 6.67 3.67 -3.21
CA ILE A 20 7.74 2.66 -3.26
C ILE A 20 7.30 1.38 -3.97
N PHE A 21 6.02 1.02 -3.88
CA PHE A 21 5.45 -0.13 -4.57
C PHE A 21 5.51 0.03 -6.10
N VAL A 22 5.28 1.22 -6.65
CA VAL A 22 5.42 1.50 -8.09
C VAL A 22 6.88 1.33 -8.53
N ALA A 23 7.82 1.84 -7.74
CA ALA A 23 9.25 1.70 -8.03
C ALA A 23 9.69 0.23 -7.99
N ARG A 24 9.18 -0.55 -7.02
CA ARG A 24 9.42 -1.99 -6.92
C ARG A 24 8.89 -2.73 -8.15
N ASP A 25 7.67 -2.42 -8.61
CA ASP A 25 7.09 -3.03 -9.82
C ASP A 25 7.93 -2.73 -11.06
N ALA A 26 8.40 -1.49 -11.21
CA ALA A 26 9.28 -1.09 -12.31
C ALA A 26 10.62 -1.85 -12.27
N ALA A 27 11.23 -1.98 -11.09
CA ALA A 27 12.47 -2.73 -10.91
C ALA A 27 12.29 -4.23 -11.21
N ALA A 28 11.17 -4.82 -10.77
CA ALA A 28 10.87 -6.23 -11.05
C ALA A 28 10.66 -6.50 -12.54
N LEU A 29 9.99 -5.59 -13.27
CA LEU A 29 9.85 -5.67 -14.72
C LEU A 29 11.21 -5.51 -15.43
N ALA A 30 12.07 -4.61 -14.97
CA ALA A 30 13.43 -4.45 -15.50
C ALA A 30 14.28 -5.70 -15.27
N ALA A 31 14.15 -6.36 -14.10
CA ALA A 31 14.83 -7.60 -13.78
C ALA A 31 14.39 -8.78 -14.68
N LEU A 32 13.20 -8.74 -15.27
CA LEU A 32 12.75 -9.69 -16.31
C LEU A 32 13.28 -9.36 -17.71
N GLY A 33 14.19 -8.36 -17.86
CA GLY A 33 14.79 -7.99 -19.14
C GLY A 33 13.97 -6.99 -19.96
N HIS A 34 12.95 -6.34 -19.38
CA HIS A 34 12.20 -5.29 -20.06
C HIS A 34 12.90 -3.94 -19.93
N GLN A 35 12.78 -3.09 -20.96
CA GLN A 35 13.26 -1.71 -20.92
C GLN A 35 12.18 -0.84 -20.24
N VAL A 36 12.38 -0.54 -18.96
CA VAL A 36 11.42 0.24 -18.18
C VAL A 36 11.92 1.67 -17.98
N GLN A 37 11.08 2.63 -18.26
CA GLN A 37 11.30 4.04 -17.94
C GLN A 37 10.19 4.53 -17.00
N LEU A 38 10.58 5.04 -15.83
CA LEU A 38 9.68 5.74 -14.94
C LEU A 38 9.52 7.20 -15.37
N ILE A 39 8.29 7.69 -15.39
CA ILE A 39 7.96 9.10 -15.62
C ILE A 39 7.19 9.59 -14.40
N HIS A 40 7.86 10.38 -13.56
CA HIS A 40 7.30 10.94 -12.35
C HIS A 40 6.61 12.27 -12.62
N LEU A 41 5.30 12.29 -12.56
CA LEU A 41 4.51 13.52 -12.56
C LEU A 41 4.59 14.16 -11.17
N VAL A 42 5.62 14.96 -10.94
CA VAL A 42 5.96 15.49 -9.62
C VAL A 42 5.21 16.80 -9.35
N SER A 43 4.63 16.92 -8.15
CA SER A 43 4.04 18.19 -7.74
C SER A 43 5.15 19.22 -7.44
N PRO A 44 4.91 20.52 -7.68
CA PRO A 44 5.93 21.56 -7.41
C PRO A 44 6.46 21.57 -5.97
N ALA A 45 5.65 21.15 -5.00
CA ALA A 45 6.04 21.08 -3.59
C ALA A 45 7.02 19.91 -3.27
N LEU A 46 7.11 18.92 -4.14
CA LEU A 46 7.95 17.74 -3.99
C LEU A 46 9.12 17.70 -4.99
N ASP A 47 9.16 18.67 -5.91
CA ASP A 47 10.17 18.76 -6.97
C ASP A 47 11.49 19.32 -6.40
N ASP A 48 12.56 18.57 -6.53
CA ASP A 48 13.92 18.97 -6.14
C ASP A 48 14.73 19.55 -7.31
N GLY A 49 14.08 19.87 -8.44
CA GLY A 49 14.67 20.44 -9.64
C GLY A 49 15.47 19.47 -10.51
N ARG A 50 15.55 18.18 -10.15
CA ARG A 50 16.22 17.17 -10.94
C ARG A 50 15.30 16.61 -12.02
N GLU A 51 15.59 16.87 -13.26
CA GLU A 51 14.81 16.31 -14.39
C GLU A 51 15.04 14.81 -14.57
N ARG A 52 16.27 14.33 -14.31
CA ARG A 52 16.67 12.92 -14.47
C ARG A 52 17.21 12.37 -13.16
N THR A 53 16.78 11.18 -12.80
CA THR A 53 17.23 10.46 -11.61
C THR A 53 17.09 8.95 -11.83
N TYR A 54 17.39 8.17 -10.80
CA TYR A 54 17.14 6.73 -10.75
C TYR A 54 16.31 6.42 -9.52
N THR A 55 15.33 5.52 -9.67
CA THR A 55 14.51 5.03 -8.56
C THR A 55 14.60 3.50 -8.54
N LEU A 56 15.20 2.93 -7.51
CA LEU A 56 15.53 1.50 -7.42
C LEU A 56 16.24 0.96 -8.69
N GLY A 57 17.22 1.71 -9.20
CA GLY A 57 17.98 1.33 -10.41
C GLY A 57 17.26 1.60 -11.74
N VAL A 58 15.99 2.01 -11.73
CA VAL A 58 15.24 2.30 -12.96
C VAL A 58 15.39 3.77 -13.36
N PRO A 59 15.73 4.08 -14.64
CA PRO A 59 15.78 5.45 -15.14
C PRO A 59 14.45 6.17 -14.92
N THR A 60 14.50 7.34 -14.28
CA THR A 60 13.32 8.11 -13.89
C THR A 60 13.43 9.53 -14.44
N LEU A 61 12.43 9.94 -15.21
CA LEU A 61 12.27 11.32 -15.69
C LEU A 61 11.19 12.02 -14.87
N ARG A 62 11.44 13.25 -14.44
CA ARG A 62 10.47 14.08 -13.75
C ARG A 62 9.80 15.08 -14.70
N VAL A 63 8.50 15.17 -14.56
CA VAL A 63 7.64 16.10 -15.28
C VAL A 63 6.82 16.87 -14.26
N PRO A 64 7.06 18.18 -14.07
CA PRO A 64 6.29 18.99 -13.12
C PRO A 64 4.80 18.97 -13.47
N LEU A 65 3.96 18.68 -12.46
CA LEU A 65 2.51 18.65 -12.61
C LEU A 65 1.80 19.36 -11.45
N LYS A 66 1.06 20.41 -11.76
CA LYS A 66 0.07 21.02 -10.86
C LYS A 66 -1.32 20.63 -11.37
N VAL A 67 -1.95 19.65 -10.70
CA VAL A 67 -3.24 19.06 -11.15
C VAL A 67 -4.39 20.08 -11.22
N SER A 68 -4.34 21.14 -10.43
CA SER A 68 -5.34 22.24 -10.46
C SER A 68 -5.13 23.25 -11.59
N SER A 69 -4.09 23.09 -12.43
CA SER A 69 -3.78 24.01 -13.53
C SER A 69 -3.99 23.36 -14.89
N PRO A 70 -4.99 23.78 -15.69
CA PRO A 70 -5.20 23.26 -17.04
C PRO A 70 -3.97 23.41 -17.95
N LEU A 71 -3.24 24.52 -17.83
CA LEU A 71 -2.01 24.75 -18.60
C LEU A 71 -0.90 23.78 -18.18
N SER A 72 -0.78 23.46 -16.89
CA SER A 72 0.17 22.46 -16.41
C SER A 72 -0.18 21.06 -16.91
N LEU A 73 -1.46 20.70 -16.92
CA LEU A 73 -1.95 19.45 -17.49
C LEU A 73 -1.63 19.34 -18.99
N ALA A 74 -1.88 20.41 -19.77
CA ALA A 74 -1.59 20.43 -21.19
C ALA A 74 -0.08 20.30 -21.49
N ARG A 75 0.77 21.03 -20.73
CA ARG A 75 2.24 20.92 -20.84
C ARG A 75 2.74 19.53 -20.47
N ALA A 76 2.25 18.96 -19.38
CA ALA A 76 2.58 17.60 -18.97
C ALA A 76 2.15 16.60 -20.04
N ARG A 77 0.94 16.73 -20.61
CA ARG A 77 0.45 15.85 -21.69
C ARG A 77 1.34 15.91 -22.94
N ALA A 78 1.72 17.11 -23.39
CA ALA A 78 2.61 17.28 -24.54
C ALA A 78 4.00 16.68 -24.30
N ARG A 79 4.51 16.78 -23.06
CA ARG A 79 5.78 16.16 -22.70
C ARG A 79 5.67 14.63 -22.62
N LEU A 80 4.59 14.10 -22.03
CA LEU A 80 4.31 12.67 -22.00
C LEU A 80 4.24 12.05 -23.39
N GLU A 81 3.61 12.73 -24.36
CA GLU A 81 3.52 12.26 -25.74
C GLU A 81 4.91 11.98 -26.34
N ARG A 82 5.86 12.91 -26.13
CA ARG A 82 7.24 12.75 -26.60
C ARG A 82 7.99 11.66 -25.85
N LEU A 83 7.82 11.59 -24.53
CA LEU A 83 8.53 10.64 -23.69
C LEU A 83 8.05 9.18 -23.87
N THR A 84 6.79 8.99 -24.25
CA THR A 84 6.19 7.66 -24.45
C THR A 84 6.13 7.22 -25.91
N ALA A 85 6.53 8.06 -26.88
CA ALA A 85 6.41 7.77 -28.30
C ALA A 85 7.06 6.44 -28.75
N GLY A 86 8.17 6.07 -28.12
CA GLY A 86 8.88 4.81 -28.42
C GLY A 86 8.47 3.61 -27.56
N ALA A 87 7.51 3.75 -26.65
CA ALA A 87 7.07 2.66 -25.78
C ALA A 87 6.13 1.69 -26.50
N ASP A 88 6.23 0.41 -26.15
CA ASP A 88 5.29 -0.62 -26.62
C ASP A 88 3.99 -0.57 -25.83
N VAL A 89 4.06 -0.10 -24.56
CA VAL A 89 2.92 0.09 -23.65
C VAL A 89 3.14 1.30 -22.74
N VAL A 90 2.07 2.05 -22.49
CA VAL A 90 2.02 3.08 -21.45
C VAL A 90 1.28 2.51 -20.25
N HIS A 91 1.91 2.56 -19.07
CA HIS A 91 1.32 2.09 -17.82
C HIS A 91 1.22 3.23 -16.81
N THR A 92 0.01 3.73 -16.55
CA THR A 92 -0.25 4.77 -15.56
C THR A 92 -0.55 4.18 -14.19
N GLN A 93 -0.08 4.82 -13.11
CA GLN A 93 -0.19 4.36 -11.73
C GLN A 93 -0.92 5.41 -10.87
N ALA A 94 -1.99 5.00 -10.21
CA ALA A 94 -2.92 5.81 -9.43
C ALA A 94 -3.73 6.84 -10.26
N ILE A 95 -4.93 7.16 -9.78
CA ILE A 95 -5.93 8.00 -10.48
C ILE A 95 -5.38 9.34 -10.99
N SER A 96 -4.49 9.97 -10.22
CA SER A 96 -3.91 11.27 -10.59
C SER A 96 -3.00 11.22 -11.81
N ALA A 97 -2.44 10.05 -12.15
CA ALA A 97 -1.66 9.86 -13.38
C ALA A 97 -2.54 9.83 -14.64
N LEU A 98 -3.86 9.67 -14.49
CA LEU A 98 -4.81 9.74 -15.62
C LEU A 98 -5.08 11.18 -16.07
N PHE A 99 -4.93 12.19 -15.21
CA PHE A 99 -5.39 13.56 -15.50
C PHE A 99 -4.83 14.17 -16.77
N PRO A 100 -3.51 14.10 -17.08
CA PRO A 100 -3.02 14.59 -18.37
C PRO A 100 -3.62 13.87 -19.59
N TYR A 101 -3.96 12.57 -19.40
CA TYR A 101 -4.53 11.74 -20.47
C TYR A 101 -6.05 11.91 -20.66
N MET A 102 -6.74 12.58 -19.72
CA MET A 102 -8.14 12.99 -19.92
C MET A 102 -8.29 13.99 -21.07
N LEU A 103 -7.25 14.77 -21.40
CA LEU A 103 -7.23 15.68 -22.54
C LEU A 103 -7.10 14.94 -23.88
N ARG A 104 -6.26 13.91 -23.91
CA ARG A 104 -6.03 13.06 -25.07
C ARG A 104 -5.36 11.76 -24.63
N ARG A 105 -5.90 10.63 -25.07
CA ARG A 105 -5.35 9.29 -24.81
C ARG A 105 -3.93 9.13 -25.38
N PRO A 106 -3.08 8.25 -24.83
CA PRO A 106 -1.81 7.87 -25.44
C PRO A 106 -2.08 7.15 -26.78
N ALA A 107 -1.12 7.23 -27.71
CA ALA A 107 -1.18 6.49 -28.96
C ALA A 107 -0.91 4.99 -28.75
N GLN A 108 -0.14 4.64 -27.73
CA GLN A 108 0.23 3.28 -27.35
C GLN A 108 -0.90 2.55 -26.63
N PRO A 109 -0.87 1.19 -26.58
CA PRO A 109 -1.67 0.40 -25.64
C PRO A 109 -1.53 0.93 -24.22
N TRP A 110 -2.65 1.06 -23.51
CA TRP A 110 -2.70 1.78 -22.25
C TRP A 110 -3.25 0.92 -21.11
N VAL A 111 -2.38 0.60 -20.17
CA VAL A 111 -2.71 -0.07 -18.92
C VAL A 111 -2.73 0.97 -17.78
N HIS A 112 -3.60 0.80 -16.82
CA HIS A 112 -3.66 1.62 -15.61
C HIS A 112 -3.78 0.73 -14.38
N THR A 113 -2.95 0.98 -13.36
CA THR A 113 -3.10 0.35 -12.04
C THR A 113 -3.65 1.35 -11.04
N GLU A 114 -4.73 0.95 -10.36
CA GLU A 114 -5.33 1.76 -9.31
C GLU A 114 -4.90 1.28 -7.92
N HIS A 115 -4.55 2.25 -7.05
CA HIS A 115 -4.11 2.05 -5.67
C HIS A 115 -4.92 2.89 -4.68
N TRP A 116 -5.69 3.85 -5.16
CA TRP A 116 -6.28 4.91 -4.34
C TRP A 116 -7.37 4.41 -3.39
N SER A 117 -7.14 4.55 -2.07
CA SER A 117 -8.10 4.17 -1.04
C SER A 117 -9.37 5.03 -1.05
N GLY A 118 -9.33 6.23 -1.63
CA GLY A 118 -10.52 7.05 -1.81
C GLY A 118 -11.58 6.41 -2.71
N ALA A 119 -11.20 5.47 -3.60
CA ALA A 119 -12.14 4.72 -4.43
C ALA A 119 -13.05 3.80 -3.60
N THR A 120 -12.63 3.40 -2.40
CA THR A 120 -13.33 2.48 -1.51
C THR A 120 -13.87 3.16 -0.24
N SER A 121 -13.65 4.47 -0.10
CA SER A 121 -14.09 5.24 1.06
C SER A 121 -15.55 5.63 0.96
N THR A 122 -16.23 5.67 2.10
CA THR A 122 -17.60 6.19 2.19
C THR A 122 -17.58 7.70 2.37
N TYR A 123 -18.30 8.40 1.51
CA TYR A 123 -18.42 9.86 1.56
C TYR A 123 -19.83 10.27 1.96
N THR A 124 -19.97 10.90 3.13
CA THR A 124 -21.24 11.43 3.64
C THR A 124 -21.65 12.72 2.94
N ASN A 125 -20.67 13.55 2.54
CA ASN A 125 -20.91 14.78 1.81
C ASN A 125 -21.28 14.47 0.34
N PRO A 126 -22.48 14.86 -0.14
CA PRO A 126 -22.93 14.52 -1.50
C PRO A 126 -22.09 15.16 -2.60
N PHE A 127 -21.50 16.36 -2.38
CA PHE A 127 -20.62 17.01 -3.36
C PHE A 127 -19.31 16.25 -3.48
N MET A 128 -18.70 15.84 -2.36
CA MET A 128 -17.49 15.01 -2.37
C MET A 128 -17.76 13.67 -3.06
N ARG A 129 -18.88 13.00 -2.73
CA ARG A 129 -19.28 11.75 -3.37
C ARG A 129 -19.40 11.91 -4.88
N ARG A 130 -20.10 12.97 -5.36
CA ARG A 130 -20.23 13.25 -6.80
C ARG A 130 -18.86 13.52 -7.45
N GLY A 131 -17.98 14.29 -6.79
CA GLY A 131 -16.63 14.55 -7.26
C GLY A 131 -15.80 13.27 -7.41
N VAL A 132 -15.85 12.38 -6.42
CA VAL A 132 -15.17 11.08 -6.47
C VAL A 132 -15.72 10.21 -7.59
N HIS A 133 -17.04 10.11 -7.75
CA HIS A 133 -17.66 9.40 -8.88
C HIS A 133 -17.20 9.95 -10.24
N THR A 134 -17.12 11.27 -10.37
CA THR A 134 -16.62 11.91 -11.60
C THR A 134 -15.18 11.53 -11.88
N LEU A 135 -14.31 11.51 -10.86
CA LEU A 135 -12.93 11.07 -10.99
C LEU A 135 -12.82 9.59 -11.37
N LEU A 136 -13.63 8.72 -10.75
CA LEU A 136 -13.63 7.29 -11.03
C LEU A 136 -14.11 6.97 -12.45
N ASN A 137 -14.92 7.81 -13.09
CA ASN A 137 -15.27 7.64 -14.50
C ASN A 137 -14.03 7.70 -15.43
N ALA A 138 -12.92 8.31 -15.00
CA ALA A 138 -11.66 8.26 -15.76
C ALA A 138 -11.10 6.84 -15.89
N GLN A 139 -11.53 5.90 -15.04
CA GLN A 139 -11.17 4.48 -15.15
C GLN A 139 -11.71 3.85 -16.46
N ALA A 140 -12.68 4.46 -17.15
CA ALA A 140 -13.14 4.02 -18.47
C ALA A 140 -12.13 4.31 -19.60
N LEU A 141 -11.17 5.21 -19.38
CA LEU A 141 -10.24 5.67 -20.43
C LEU A 141 -9.19 4.63 -20.82
N PRO A 142 -8.46 3.96 -19.91
CA PRO A 142 -7.46 2.97 -20.26
C PRO A 142 -8.05 1.75 -20.99
N ASP A 143 -7.24 1.09 -21.80
CA ASP A 143 -7.64 -0.13 -22.50
C ASP A 143 -7.86 -1.24 -21.43
N THR A 144 -6.89 -1.46 -20.56
CA THR A 144 -6.98 -2.36 -19.40
C THR A 144 -6.73 -1.61 -18.11
N VAL A 145 -7.49 -1.91 -17.07
CA VAL A 145 -7.24 -1.47 -15.70
C VAL A 145 -6.82 -2.67 -14.85
N THR A 146 -5.83 -2.45 -13.99
CA THR A 146 -5.50 -3.41 -12.94
C THR A 146 -5.83 -2.82 -11.58
N ALA A 147 -6.26 -3.66 -10.66
CA ALA A 147 -6.51 -3.30 -9.26
C ALA A 147 -5.65 -4.19 -8.35
N VAL A 148 -5.19 -3.63 -7.24
CA VAL A 148 -4.27 -4.34 -6.33
C VAL A 148 -4.93 -5.40 -5.46
N SER A 149 -6.27 -5.53 -5.51
CA SER A 149 -7.04 -6.54 -4.81
C SER A 149 -8.40 -6.76 -5.48
N SER A 150 -9.05 -7.89 -5.18
CA SER A 150 -10.43 -8.17 -5.60
C SER A 150 -11.41 -7.17 -4.99
N PHE A 151 -11.14 -6.76 -3.76
CA PHE A 151 -11.91 -5.72 -3.07
C PHE A 151 -11.92 -4.41 -3.86
N LEU A 152 -10.75 -3.90 -4.26
CA LEU A 152 -10.68 -2.69 -5.07
C LEU A 152 -11.27 -2.89 -6.47
N ALA A 153 -10.99 -4.02 -7.11
CA ALA A 153 -11.55 -4.36 -8.43
C ALA A 153 -13.09 -4.30 -8.44
N ASN A 154 -13.74 -4.82 -7.39
CA ASN A 154 -15.20 -4.78 -7.27
C ASN A 154 -15.75 -3.33 -7.19
N HIS A 155 -15.02 -2.42 -6.53
CA HIS A 155 -15.39 -1.00 -6.48
C HIS A 155 -15.15 -0.27 -7.82
N LEU A 156 -14.17 -0.71 -8.62
CA LEU A 156 -13.88 -0.11 -9.94
C LEU A 156 -14.75 -0.66 -11.07
N ARG A 157 -15.27 -1.88 -10.93
CA ARG A 157 -16.04 -2.58 -11.97
C ARG A 157 -17.16 -1.74 -12.59
N PRO A 158 -17.98 -0.99 -11.84
CA PRO A 158 -19.03 -0.13 -12.42
C PRO A 158 -18.52 0.93 -13.39
N TYR A 159 -17.27 1.38 -13.21
CA TYR A 159 -16.65 2.45 -14.02
C TYR A 159 -15.90 1.92 -15.24
N ARG A 160 -15.83 0.59 -15.44
CA ARG A 160 -15.13 -0.02 -16.57
C ARG A 160 -16.00 -0.24 -17.79
N HIS A 161 -17.33 -0.18 -17.68
CA HIS A 161 -18.26 -0.35 -18.79
C HIS A 161 -17.94 -1.58 -19.66
N GLY A 162 -17.66 -2.72 -19.05
CA GLY A 162 -17.31 -3.98 -19.73
C GLY A 162 -15.86 -4.12 -20.19
N LYS A 163 -15.02 -3.08 -20.10
CA LYS A 163 -13.60 -3.16 -20.46
C LYS A 163 -12.79 -4.01 -19.46
N PRO A 164 -11.66 -4.59 -19.86
CA PRO A 164 -10.84 -5.45 -19.01
C PRO A 164 -10.45 -4.83 -17.68
N LEU A 165 -10.63 -5.60 -16.58
CA LEU A 165 -10.24 -5.28 -15.22
C LEU A 165 -9.62 -6.52 -14.60
N VAL A 166 -8.33 -6.46 -14.28
CA VAL A 166 -7.52 -7.60 -13.82
C VAL A 166 -6.98 -7.30 -12.41
N VAL A 167 -6.97 -8.29 -11.53
CA VAL A 167 -6.31 -8.15 -10.22
C VAL A 167 -4.82 -8.47 -10.37
N VAL A 168 -3.98 -7.50 -10.04
CA VAL A 168 -2.53 -7.64 -9.93
C VAL A 168 -2.12 -7.13 -8.55
N PRO A 169 -1.77 -8.00 -7.60
CA PRO A 169 -1.46 -7.60 -6.23
C PRO A 169 -0.17 -6.77 -6.17
N ASN A 170 0.00 -5.99 -5.10
CA ASN A 170 1.29 -5.40 -4.82
C ASN A 170 2.31 -6.50 -4.51
N GLN A 171 3.55 -6.30 -4.94
CA GLN A 171 4.63 -7.18 -4.52
C GLN A 171 4.97 -6.95 -3.05
N VAL A 172 5.30 -8.03 -2.34
CA VAL A 172 5.67 -8.04 -0.94
C VAL A 172 7.12 -8.48 -0.80
N VAL A 173 7.93 -7.67 -0.13
CA VAL A 173 9.31 -8.01 0.17
C VAL A 173 9.31 -9.06 1.28
N ARG A 174 9.92 -10.21 1.01
CA ARG A 174 10.13 -11.26 2.00
C ARG A 174 11.53 -11.08 2.62
N PRO A 175 11.67 -11.13 3.95
CA PRO A 175 12.98 -11.15 4.59
C PRO A 175 13.81 -12.35 4.11
N GLN A 176 15.11 -12.17 3.97
CA GLN A 176 16.01 -13.29 3.60
C GLN A 176 16.11 -14.34 4.71
N THR A 177 16.00 -13.90 5.95
CA THR A 177 16.04 -14.77 7.13
C THR A 177 14.86 -14.44 8.03
N LEU A 178 14.11 -15.47 8.42
CA LEU A 178 13.03 -15.33 9.38
C LEU A 178 13.57 -15.56 10.79
N THR A 179 13.33 -14.59 11.67
CA THR A 179 13.66 -14.71 13.10
C THR A 179 12.44 -15.18 13.89
N PRO A 180 12.61 -15.98 14.97
CA PRO A 180 11.50 -16.29 15.86
C PRO A 180 10.89 -15.02 16.47
N PRO A 181 9.59 -15.00 16.78
CA PRO A 181 9.00 -13.89 17.54
C PRO A 181 9.72 -13.73 18.90
N PRO A 182 10.00 -12.49 19.36
CA PRO A 182 10.74 -12.26 20.61
C PRO A 182 10.18 -12.99 21.82
N ARG A 183 8.84 -13.05 21.95
CA ARG A 183 8.16 -13.70 23.08
C ARG A 183 8.34 -15.23 23.10
N SER A 184 8.59 -15.86 21.96
CA SER A 184 8.88 -17.30 21.91
C SER A 184 10.18 -17.63 22.69
N LEU A 185 11.08 -16.65 22.81
CA LEU A 185 12.34 -16.77 23.56
C LEU A 185 12.21 -16.27 24.99
N HIS A 186 11.21 -15.42 25.29
CA HIS A 186 11.00 -14.78 26.59
C HIS A 186 9.50 -14.71 26.92
N PRO A 187 8.85 -15.81 27.33
CA PRO A 187 7.40 -15.89 27.53
C PRO A 187 6.83 -14.91 28.56
N ASP A 188 7.61 -14.53 29.57
CA ASP A 188 7.20 -13.59 30.61
C ASP A 188 7.38 -12.11 30.23
N ALA A 189 8.04 -11.85 29.12
CA ALA A 189 8.22 -10.49 28.64
C ALA A 189 6.91 -9.88 28.11
N PRO A 190 6.75 -8.54 28.13
CA PRO A 190 5.62 -7.88 27.50
C PRO A 190 5.51 -8.23 26.02
N LEU A 191 4.27 -8.47 25.56
CA LEU A 191 3.97 -8.70 24.13
C LEU A 191 4.35 -7.46 23.32
N LYS A 192 5.26 -7.63 22.36
CA LYS A 192 5.71 -6.56 21.48
C LYS A 192 4.80 -6.46 20.26
N LEU A 193 4.03 -5.38 20.20
CA LEU A 193 3.16 -5.07 19.07
C LEU A 193 3.83 -4.04 18.17
N VAL A 194 3.63 -4.18 16.86
CA VAL A 194 4.07 -3.20 15.86
C VAL A 194 2.90 -2.72 15.02
N GLY A 195 2.83 -1.39 14.80
CA GLY A 195 1.97 -0.77 13.80
C GLY A 195 2.81 -0.06 12.74
N VAL A 196 2.42 -0.17 11.48
CA VAL A 196 3.10 0.51 10.36
C VAL A 196 2.07 1.26 9.51
N GLY A 197 2.33 2.56 9.32
CA GLY A 197 1.50 3.42 8.49
C GLY A 197 1.30 4.81 9.07
N GLY A 198 0.70 5.70 8.28
CA GLY A 198 0.43 7.08 8.72
C GLY A 198 -0.42 7.14 10.00
N LEU A 199 -0.08 8.07 10.90
CA LEU A 199 -0.87 8.37 12.10
C LEU A 199 -2.09 9.22 11.70
N ILE A 200 -3.10 8.55 11.12
CA ILE A 200 -4.35 9.11 10.60
C ILE A 200 -5.54 8.28 11.12
N GLU A 201 -6.73 8.88 11.17
CA GLU A 201 -7.95 8.22 11.68
C GLU A 201 -8.22 6.86 11.04
N ARG A 202 -8.04 6.75 9.71
CA ARG A 202 -8.28 5.51 8.96
C ARG A 202 -7.43 4.34 9.48
N LYS A 203 -6.19 4.58 9.93
CA LYS A 203 -5.29 3.55 10.46
C LYS A 203 -5.57 3.19 11.92
N GLY A 204 -6.32 4.03 12.64
CA GLY A 204 -6.78 3.77 14.01
C GLY A 204 -5.71 3.79 15.10
N PRO A 205 -4.68 4.67 15.07
CA PRO A 205 -3.63 4.64 16.10
C PRO A 205 -4.17 4.91 17.49
N LEU A 206 -5.18 5.76 17.65
CA LEU A 206 -5.84 6.04 18.93
C LEU A 206 -6.58 4.80 19.46
N LEU A 207 -7.24 4.04 18.58
CA LEU A 207 -7.87 2.78 18.98
C LEU A 207 -6.80 1.74 19.40
N ALA A 208 -5.64 1.70 18.75
CA ALA A 208 -4.56 0.82 19.16
C ALA A 208 -4.10 1.07 20.60
N LEU A 209 -4.04 2.33 21.05
CA LEU A 209 -3.72 2.68 22.45
C LEU A 209 -4.82 2.24 23.42
N GLN A 210 -6.08 2.37 23.05
CA GLN A 210 -7.20 1.88 23.85
C GLN A 210 -7.18 0.35 23.96
N ILE A 211 -6.80 -0.36 22.90
CA ILE A 211 -6.60 -1.81 22.91
C ILE A 211 -5.49 -2.20 23.90
N LEU A 212 -4.35 -1.49 23.89
CA LEU A 212 -3.28 -1.74 24.87
C LEU A 212 -3.76 -1.58 26.31
N HIS A 213 -4.56 -0.54 26.58
CA HIS A 213 -5.13 -0.34 27.92
C HIS A 213 -6.04 -1.51 28.32
N GLN A 214 -6.89 -2.01 27.43
CA GLN A 214 -7.75 -3.18 27.70
C GLN A 214 -6.93 -4.46 27.91
N LEU A 215 -5.80 -4.65 27.21
CA LEU A 215 -4.91 -5.79 27.39
C LEU A 215 -4.38 -5.86 28.84
N SER A 216 -4.02 -4.72 29.41
CA SER A 216 -3.59 -4.63 30.81
C SER A 216 -4.70 -5.09 31.76
N GLY A 217 -5.95 -4.71 31.50
CA GLY A 217 -7.13 -5.19 32.25
C GLY A 217 -7.37 -6.70 32.13
N LEU A 218 -6.94 -7.32 31.03
CA LEU A 218 -6.98 -8.76 30.79
C LEU A 218 -5.73 -9.50 31.34
N GLY A 219 -4.83 -8.80 32.05
CA GLY A 219 -3.62 -9.38 32.63
C GLY A 219 -2.46 -9.60 31.65
N LEU A 220 -2.56 -9.09 30.40
CA LEU A 220 -1.52 -9.20 29.41
C LEU A 220 -0.73 -7.89 29.27
N LYS A 221 0.53 -7.90 29.72
CA LYS A 221 1.44 -6.77 29.49
C LYS A 221 1.81 -6.70 28.00
N ALA A 222 1.65 -5.54 27.39
CA ALA A 222 2.00 -5.32 26.01
C ALA A 222 2.64 -3.94 25.81
N LYS A 223 3.47 -3.79 24.78
CA LYS A 223 4.00 -2.52 24.31
C LYS A 223 3.80 -2.37 22.80
N LEU A 224 3.57 -1.15 22.35
CA LEU A 224 3.36 -0.82 20.95
C LEU A 224 4.51 0.03 20.42
N THR A 225 5.10 -0.37 19.30
CA THR A 225 5.97 0.49 18.50
C THR A 225 5.27 0.84 17.19
N TRP A 226 5.11 2.13 16.89
CA TRP A 226 4.45 2.57 15.66
C TRP A 226 5.41 3.30 14.74
N GLY A 227 5.64 2.74 13.53
CA GLY A 227 6.40 3.35 12.46
C GLY A 227 5.50 4.10 11.48
N GLY A 228 5.62 5.42 11.47
CA GLY A 228 4.85 6.31 10.60
C GLY A 228 4.63 7.68 11.23
N SER A 229 4.33 8.67 10.40
CA SER A 229 4.02 10.04 10.82
C SER A 229 2.60 10.42 10.39
N GLY A 230 2.06 11.48 10.94
CA GLY A 230 0.74 11.98 10.57
C GLY A 230 0.18 12.99 11.57
N PRO A 231 -0.97 13.60 11.26
CA PRO A 231 -1.57 14.67 12.07
C PRO A 231 -1.98 14.24 13.49
N LEU A 232 -2.14 12.93 13.74
CA LEU A 232 -2.56 12.42 15.06
C LEU A 232 -1.37 12.16 16.01
N LEU A 233 -0.12 12.46 15.64
CA LEU A 233 1.06 12.11 16.44
C LEU A 233 0.98 12.64 17.86
N GLU A 234 0.72 13.94 18.03
CA GLU A 234 0.66 14.57 19.37
C GLU A 234 -0.53 14.02 20.18
N GLN A 235 -1.68 13.88 19.57
CA GLN A 235 -2.85 13.27 20.22
C GLN A 235 -2.58 11.81 20.66
N CYS A 236 -1.81 11.06 19.88
CA CYS A 236 -1.39 9.71 20.26
C CYS A 236 -0.46 9.70 21.48
N ARG A 237 0.48 10.66 21.57
CA ARG A 237 1.38 10.80 22.73
C ARG A 237 0.62 11.16 23.99
N GLU A 238 -0.28 12.15 23.90
CA GLU A 238 -1.13 12.58 25.01
C GLU A 238 -2.04 11.45 25.50
N GLN A 239 -2.67 10.72 24.58
CA GLN A 239 -3.53 9.59 24.94
C GLN A 239 -2.76 8.42 25.53
N ALA A 240 -1.57 8.11 25.04
CA ALA A 240 -0.72 7.06 25.59
C ALA A 240 -0.34 7.37 27.07
N ALA A 241 0.04 8.62 27.35
CA ALA A 241 0.32 9.08 28.69
C ALA A 241 -0.92 9.02 29.60
N ALA A 242 -2.07 9.49 29.12
CA ALA A 242 -3.32 9.49 29.88
C ALA A 242 -3.82 8.08 30.23
N LEU A 243 -3.62 7.12 29.32
CA LEU A 243 -3.98 5.70 29.53
C LEU A 243 -2.91 4.90 30.28
N GLY A 244 -1.72 5.47 30.50
CA GLY A 244 -0.59 4.78 31.16
C GLY A 244 -0.10 3.55 30.36
N VAL A 245 -0.14 3.61 29.02
CA VAL A 245 0.27 2.51 28.15
C VAL A 245 1.67 2.72 27.58
N ASP A 246 2.44 1.63 27.40
CA ASP A 246 3.78 1.67 26.80
C ASP A 246 3.66 1.73 25.26
N ALA A 247 3.80 2.93 24.71
CA ALA A 247 3.72 3.15 23.26
C ALA A 247 4.84 4.09 22.79
N THR A 248 5.55 3.68 21.74
CA THR A 248 6.62 4.44 21.09
C THR A 248 6.26 4.78 19.66
N PHE A 249 6.38 6.06 19.30
CA PHE A 249 6.11 6.58 17.95
C PHE A 249 7.41 7.01 17.30
N LEU A 250 7.86 6.27 16.27
CA LEU A 250 9.17 6.47 15.62
C LEU A 250 9.17 7.60 14.57
N GLY A 251 7.97 8.13 14.23
CA GLY A 251 7.88 9.02 13.08
C GLY A 251 8.07 8.26 11.76
N GLN A 252 8.52 8.94 10.72
CA GLN A 252 8.73 8.34 9.42
C GLN A 252 9.92 7.38 9.44
N VAL A 253 9.66 6.10 9.20
CA VAL A 253 10.66 5.03 9.13
C VAL A 253 11.02 4.77 7.65
N PRO A 254 12.31 4.72 7.29
CA PRO A 254 12.73 4.32 5.95
C PRO A 254 12.21 2.94 5.56
N ALA A 255 11.83 2.77 4.28
CA ALA A 255 11.18 1.54 3.81
C ALA A 255 12.06 0.28 3.99
N GLU A 256 13.37 0.43 3.93
CA GLU A 256 14.36 -0.62 4.15
C GLU A 256 14.46 -1.08 5.62
N GLN A 257 14.02 -0.26 6.57
CA GLN A 257 14.01 -0.57 8.00
C GLN A 257 12.68 -1.20 8.47
N ILE A 258 11.62 -1.12 7.68
CA ILE A 258 10.31 -1.68 8.03
C ILE A 258 10.37 -3.19 8.28
N PRO A 259 11.05 -4.01 7.46
CA PRO A 259 11.16 -5.44 7.72
C PRO A 259 11.81 -5.77 9.08
N GLN A 260 12.84 -5.03 9.47
CA GLN A 260 13.49 -5.21 10.77
C GLN A 260 12.58 -4.80 11.92
N LEU A 261 11.91 -3.64 11.81
CA LEU A 261 10.95 -3.17 12.81
C LEU A 261 9.84 -4.21 13.07
N ILE A 262 9.32 -4.83 12.00
CA ILE A 262 8.32 -5.89 12.11
C ILE A 262 8.94 -7.14 12.75
N SER A 263 10.13 -7.56 12.32
CA SER A 263 10.82 -8.75 12.84
C SER A 263 11.18 -8.66 14.32
N ASP A 264 11.39 -7.46 14.86
CA ASP A 264 11.68 -7.21 16.28
C ASP A 264 10.44 -7.27 17.18
N SER A 265 9.27 -7.53 16.60
CA SER A 265 7.97 -7.58 17.27
C SER A 265 7.38 -8.99 17.28
N ASP A 266 6.41 -9.24 18.13
CA ASP A 266 5.69 -10.50 18.21
C ASP A 266 4.50 -10.55 17.26
N MET A 267 3.75 -9.45 17.15
CA MET A 267 2.54 -9.37 16.34
C MET A 267 2.37 -7.98 15.75
N PHE A 268 1.63 -7.93 14.66
CA PHE A 268 1.25 -6.69 13.98
C PHE A 268 -0.17 -6.27 14.40
N LEU A 269 -0.33 -5.00 14.81
CA LEU A 269 -1.61 -4.43 15.21
C LEU A 269 -1.86 -3.08 14.51
N VAL A 270 -2.79 -3.03 13.58
CA VAL A 270 -3.28 -1.78 12.99
C VAL A 270 -4.80 -1.86 12.83
N PRO A 271 -5.58 -1.20 13.68
CA PRO A 271 -7.03 -1.26 13.65
C PRO A 271 -7.60 -0.34 12.56
N THR A 272 -7.26 -0.63 11.31
CA THR A 272 -7.69 0.15 10.15
C THR A 272 -9.18 -0.04 9.86
N ILE A 273 -9.82 1.00 9.32
CA ILE A 273 -11.21 0.96 8.88
C ILE A 273 -11.38 0.66 7.39
N GLY A 274 -10.26 0.51 6.66
CA GLY A 274 -10.31 0.14 5.24
C GLY A 274 -8.97 0.29 4.54
N GLU A 275 -8.65 -0.66 3.68
CA GLU A 275 -7.42 -0.72 2.90
C GLU A 275 -7.69 -1.25 1.49
N THR A 276 -6.96 -0.75 0.50
CA THR A 276 -7.06 -1.27 -0.86
C THR A 276 -6.29 -2.58 -1.05
N PHE A 277 -5.16 -2.75 -0.35
CA PHE A 277 -4.35 -3.98 -0.31
C PHE A 277 -3.86 -4.28 1.11
N PHE A 278 -3.27 -3.29 1.77
CA PHE A 278 -2.64 -3.34 3.07
C PHE A 278 -1.26 -4.00 3.05
N LEU A 279 -0.31 -3.32 2.40
CA LEU A 279 1.07 -3.80 2.29
C LEU A 279 1.72 -4.11 3.64
N GLY A 280 1.51 -3.27 4.68
CA GLY A 280 2.08 -3.50 6.01
C GLY A 280 1.64 -4.82 6.66
N ALA A 281 0.37 -5.23 6.49
CA ALA A 281 -0.09 -6.53 6.97
C ALA A 281 0.55 -7.68 6.18
N ALA A 282 0.68 -7.54 4.86
CA ALA A 282 1.35 -8.54 4.04
C ALA A 282 2.85 -8.66 4.37
N GLU A 283 3.53 -7.53 4.63
CA GLU A 283 4.92 -7.51 5.09
C GLU A 283 5.08 -8.15 6.48
N ALA A 284 4.07 -8.00 7.37
CA ALA A 284 4.07 -8.66 8.68
C ALA A 284 3.97 -10.18 8.54
N ILE A 285 3.04 -10.68 7.73
CA ILE A 285 2.94 -12.12 7.44
C ILE A 285 4.24 -12.63 6.79
N ALA A 286 4.79 -11.89 5.81
CA ALA A 286 6.06 -12.23 5.17
C ALA A 286 7.23 -12.35 6.16
N ALA A 287 7.21 -11.55 7.24
CA ALA A 287 8.18 -11.59 8.32
C ALA A 287 7.85 -12.63 9.41
N GLY A 288 6.81 -13.44 9.22
CA GLY A 288 6.39 -14.46 10.19
C GLY A 288 5.68 -13.89 11.43
N ARG A 289 4.98 -12.76 11.31
CA ARG A 289 4.27 -12.12 12.43
C ARG A 289 2.76 -12.19 12.21
N PRO A 290 2.02 -12.79 13.18
CA PRO A 290 0.56 -12.78 13.15
C PRO A 290 -0.02 -11.37 13.11
N VAL A 291 -1.20 -11.22 12.48
CA VAL A 291 -1.80 -9.91 12.22
C VAL A 291 -3.16 -9.77 12.88
N VAL A 292 -3.37 -8.66 13.59
CA VAL A 292 -4.69 -8.20 14.05
C VAL A 292 -5.04 -6.89 13.35
N THR A 293 -6.14 -6.90 12.60
CA THR A 293 -6.54 -5.74 11.80
C THR A 293 -8.05 -5.66 11.60
N GLY A 294 -8.53 -4.58 10.97
CA GLY A 294 -9.94 -4.43 10.63
C GLY A 294 -10.41 -5.44 9.57
N SER A 295 -11.68 -5.77 9.57
CA SER A 295 -12.27 -6.77 8.68
C SER A 295 -12.63 -6.26 7.28
N TYR A 296 -12.41 -4.98 6.97
CA TYR A 296 -12.83 -4.37 5.71
C TYR A 296 -11.63 -3.91 4.87
N GLY A 297 -11.49 -4.48 3.68
CA GLY A 297 -10.45 -4.09 2.72
C GLY A 297 -9.86 -5.24 1.91
N GLY A 298 -8.93 -4.92 1.02
CA GLY A 298 -8.28 -5.86 0.11
C GLY A 298 -7.37 -6.89 0.78
N HIS A 299 -7.00 -6.69 2.03
CA HIS A 299 -6.24 -7.65 2.82
C HIS A 299 -7.03 -8.93 3.15
N THR A 300 -8.37 -8.88 3.06
CA THR A 300 -9.20 -10.09 3.20
C THR A 300 -8.99 -11.10 2.08
N ASP A 301 -8.38 -10.69 0.96
CA ASP A 301 -8.03 -11.60 -0.14
C ASP A 301 -6.90 -12.59 0.24
N PHE A 302 -6.10 -12.29 1.30
CA PHE A 302 -4.89 -13.05 1.60
C PHE A 302 -4.59 -13.31 3.09
N LEU A 303 -5.31 -12.69 4.02
CA LEU A 303 -5.07 -12.94 5.44
C LEU A 303 -5.74 -14.25 5.87
N ASP A 304 -4.90 -15.25 6.22
CA ASP A 304 -5.35 -16.55 6.68
C ASP A 304 -5.84 -16.46 8.16
N PRO A 305 -7.09 -16.90 8.45
CA PRO A 305 -7.61 -16.90 9.83
C PRO A 305 -6.79 -17.72 10.84
N ALA A 306 -5.95 -18.66 10.39
CA ALA A 306 -5.08 -19.42 11.27
C ALA A 306 -4.07 -18.52 11.98
N VAL A 307 -3.55 -17.51 11.29
CA VAL A 307 -2.49 -16.61 11.79
C VAL A 307 -2.91 -15.13 11.82
N CYS A 308 -4.19 -14.84 11.54
CA CYS A 308 -4.74 -13.49 11.53
C CYS A 308 -6.05 -13.39 12.32
N ALA A 309 -6.34 -12.21 12.85
CA ALA A 309 -7.64 -11.86 13.41
C ALA A 309 -8.18 -10.60 12.69
N LEU A 310 -9.34 -10.75 12.05
CA LEU A 310 -10.06 -9.68 11.38
C LEU A 310 -11.20 -9.21 12.29
N VAL A 311 -11.11 -7.98 12.80
CA VAL A 311 -12.05 -7.45 13.80
C VAL A 311 -12.95 -6.41 13.18
N SER A 312 -14.26 -6.55 13.42
CA SER A 312 -15.28 -5.56 13.03
C SER A 312 -15.61 -4.61 14.18
N GLY A 313 -15.95 -3.37 13.83
CA GLY A 313 -16.29 -2.35 14.83
C GLY A 313 -15.06 -1.73 15.49
N ARG A 314 -15.33 -0.91 16.51
CA ARG A 314 -14.29 -0.08 17.17
C ARG A 314 -14.29 -0.23 18.70
N ASP A 315 -14.89 -1.29 19.25
CA ASP A 315 -14.82 -1.59 20.68
C ASP A 315 -13.44 -2.10 21.05
N PRO A 316 -12.65 -1.38 21.87
CA PRO A 316 -11.28 -1.77 22.21
C PRO A 316 -11.20 -3.11 22.94
N LEU A 317 -12.25 -3.49 23.69
CA LEU A 317 -12.28 -4.76 24.42
C LEU A 317 -12.39 -5.95 23.46
N VAL A 318 -13.23 -5.85 22.43
CA VAL A 318 -13.36 -6.88 21.39
C VAL A 318 -12.04 -7.09 20.66
N TRP A 319 -11.32 -6.02 20.35
CA TRP A 319 -10.00 -6.09 19.73
C TRP A 319 -8.95 -6.71 20.66
N ALA A 320 -8.95 -6.33 21.94
CA ALA A 320 -8.03 -6.90 22.93
C ALA A 320 -8.26 -8.42 23.09
N GLN A 321 -9.51 -8.85 23.19
CA GLN A 321 -9.87 -10.27 23.24
C GLN A 321 -9.43 -11.03 21.99
N ALA A 322 -9.66 -10.49 20.79
CA ALA A 322 -9.21 -11.08 19.54
C ALA A 322 -7.68 -11.21 19.47
N LEU A 323 -6.95 -10.21 19.99
CA LEU A 323 -5.49 -10.24 20.07
C LEU A 323 -5.01 -11.33 21.04
N VAL A 324 -5.59 -11.45 22.23
CA VAL A 324 -5.26 -12.50 23.21
C VAL A 324 -5.51 -13.88 22.60
N GLN A 325 -6.67 -14.09 21.97
CA GLN A 325 -7.01 -15.36 21.32
C GLN A 325 -6.03 -15.72 20.20
N LEU A 326 -5.65 -14.73 19.38
CA LEU A 326 -4.67 -14.95 18.32
C LEU A 326 -3.29 -15.25 18.90
N ALA A 327 -2.84 -14.53 19.93
CA ALA A 327 -1.57 -14.79 20.59
C ALA A 327 -1.49 -16.22 21.18
N GLN A 328 -2.60 -16.71 21.77
CA GLN A 328 -2.70 -18.08 22.26
C GLN A 328 -2.68 -19.10 21.11
N ARG A 329 -3.47 -18.87 20.05
CA ARG A 329 -3.55 -19.76 18.89
C ARG A 329 -2.22 -19.89 18.17
N THR A 330 -1.45 -18.82 18.09
CA THR A 330 -0.16 -18.77 17.38
C THR A 330 1.06 -18.95 18.28
N ALA A 331 0.86 -19.29 19.57
CA ALA A 331 1.94 -19.40 20.55
C ALA A 331 3.02 -20.45 20.16
N THR A 332 2.61 -21.49 19.45
CA THR A 332 3.50 -22.57 18.98
C THR A 332 3.85 -22.46 17.50
N CYS A 333 3.29 -21.48 16.77
CA CYS A 333 3.58 -21.30 15.36
C CYS A 333 4.98 -20.70 15.17
N GLY A 334 5.80 -21.35 14.36
CA GLY A 334 7.08 -20.80 13.92
C GLY A 334 6.89 -19.65 12.91
N ALA A 335 7.89 -18.78 12.81
CA ALA A 335 7.84 -17.67 11.83
C ALA A 335 7.67 -18.17 10.38
N GLN A 336 8.24 -19.34 10.05
CA GLN A 336 8.11 -19.97 8.74
C GLN A 336 6.67 -20.40 8.44
N GLU A 337 5.96 -20.94 9.43
CA GLU A 337 4.57 -21.37 9.29
C GLU A 337 3.66 -20.17 9.02
N VAL A 338 3.85 -19.07 9.76
CA VAL A 338 3.12 -17.82 9.53
C VAL A 338 3.44 -17.26 8.13
N ALA A 339 4.72 -17.16 7.76
CA ALA A 339 5.14 -16.63 6.48
C ALA A 339 4.65 -17.47 5.27
N ALA A 340 4.49 -18.78 5.46
CA ALA A 340 4.02 -19.69 4.42
C ALA A 340 2.54 -19.46 4.04
N THR A 341 1.76 -18.79 4.88
CA THR A 341 0.36 -18.46 4.56
C THR A 341 0.23 -17.34 3.52
N LEU A 342 1.32 -16.55 3.29
CA LEU A 342 1.29 -15.49 2.29
C LEU A 342 1.43 -16.08 0.87
N PRO A 343 0.52 -15.76 -0.08
CA PRO A 343 0.57 -16.29 -1.43
C PRO A 343 1.90 -16.01 -2.16
N GLU A 344 2.44 -17.03 -2.85
CA GLU A 344 3.61 -16.90 -3.72
C GLU A 344 3.39 -15.89 -4.86
N ALA A 345 2.15 -15.67 -5.26
CA ALA A 345 1.75 -14.69 -6.27
C ALA A 345 2.18 -13.25 -5.94
N PHE A 346 2.54 -12.96 -4.67
CA PHE A 346 2.96 -11.62 -4.22
C PHE A 346 4.47 -11.40 -4.30
N THR A 347 5.23 -12.39 -4.76
CA THR A 347 6.67 -12.22 -4.99
C THR A 347 6.93 -11.33 -6.21
N ALA A 348 8.02 -10.58 -6.19
CA ALA A 348 8.39 -9.66 -7.27
C ALA A 348 8.38 -10.32 -8.68
N PRO A 349 8.93 -11.54 -8.87
CA PRO A 349 8.88 -12.20 -10.18
C PRO A 349 7.46 -12.55 -10.63
N GLN A 350 6.57 -12.97 -9.71
CA GLN A 350 5.20 -13.36 -10.06
C GLN A 350 4.34 -12.15 -10.41
N VAL A 351 4.45 -11.07 -9.63
CA VAL A 351 3.76 -9.81 -9.93
C VAL A 351 4.23 -9.25 -11.27
N ALA A 352 5.54 -9.22 -11.53
CA ALA A 352 6.07 -8.76 -12.81
C ALA A 352 5.61 -9.62 -13.99
N LYS A 353 5.61 -10.96 -13.88
CA LYS A 353 5.05 -11.87 -14.89
C LYS A 353 3.56 -11.60 -15.15
N ARG A 354 2.79 -11.31 -14.09
CA ARG A 354 1.37 -10.97 -14.22
C ARG A 354 1.17 -9.67 -15.00
N TYR A 355 1.98 -8.64 -14.72
CA TYR A 355 1.95 -7.40 -15.51
C TYR A 355 2.34 -7.64 -16.98
N VAL A 356 3.38 -8.45 -17.24
CA VAL A 356 3.79 -8.80 -18.61
C VAL A 356 2.63 -9.44 -19.38
N GLN A 357 1.89 -10.37 -18.76
CA GLN A 357 0.71 -10.98 -19.38
C GLN A 357 -0.36 -9.92 -19.68
N VAL A 358 -0.66 -9.03 -18.73
CA VAL A 358 -1.61 -7.92 -18.94
C VAL A 358 -1.19 -7.02 -20.11
N TYR A 359 0.11 -6.71 -20.24
CA TYR A 359 0.61 -5.91 -21.36
C TYR A 359 0.42 -6.63 -22.70
N GLN A 360 0.79 -7.91 -22.76
CA GLN A 360 0.64 -8.73 -23.96
C GLN A 360 -0.82 -8.82 -24.40
N ASP A 361 -1.73 -9.09 -23.48
CA ASP A 361 -3.18 -9.15 -23.75
C ASP A 361 -3.72 -7.80 -24.22
N THR A 362 -3.26 -6.70 -23.59
CA THR A 362 -3.68 -5.34 -23.98
C THR A 362 -3.15 -4.93 -25.36
N ILE A 363 -1.92 -5.33 -25.71
CA ILE A 363 -1.32 -5.09 -27.03
C ILE A 363 -2.05 -5.91 -28.09
N ALA A 364 -2.35 -7.18 -27.83
CA ALA A 364 -3.02 -8.07 -28.76
C ALA A 364 -4.49 -7.69 -29.04
N ALA A 365 -5.15 -7.05 -28.07
CA ALA A 365 -6.55 -6.61 -28.19
C ALA A 365 -6.74 -5.30 -28.94
N ARG A 366 -5.66 -4.63 -29.38
CA ARG A 366 -5.66 -3.32 -30.06
C ARG A 366 -5.25 -3.41 -31.51
#